data_4840306927aeeaeb4af429528b95dabd
#
_entry.id   4840306927aeeaeb4af429528b95dabd
#
_cell.length_a   1.000
_cell.length_b   1.000
_cell.length_c   1.000
_cell.angle_alpha   90.00
_cell.angle_beta   90.00
_cell.angle_gamma   90.00
#
_symmetry.space_group_name_H-M   'P 1'
#
loop_
_entity.id
_entity.type
_entity.pdbx_description
1 polymer ?
#
loop_
_entity_poly.entity_id
_entity_poly.type
_entity_poly.pdbx_seq_one_letter_code
_entity_poly.pdbx_strand_id
1 'polypeptide(L)'
;MPPTILSVSGLSSGADMAAQLLVAYSSLFVGGGIFAGQAWHCAVQRFAEDALLPVATSPNVPFCDGCPNGTTLHYDHCKQTPIDRVVAGNVSLLATRARAEAAAGTIDPLEELATRRVLLYRGLEDATYHKGAVRGTYDLFAQFMPSSSLNFVTDVHSGHLLPAVEPYLCWWQEWSGPDNCTYDGAGAALRWIHGDEALAGGRDNDTARLAQALRPFDQRPFFPAGGIDPLLDDHGLFYAPSECTGGPARMVAPANCAVHVFLHGCGVDEAWNNQTNFEVYAAYSGFNNWAARNRIVVVYPKMSTRGRYDQQRSGCWDGYGQTGQTYDLKAGPQMQTLARIAAHFGGRSVTKPT
;
A
#
# COMPACT_ATOMS: atom_id res chain seq x y z
N MET A 1 -5.84 -14.94 -23.99
CA MET A 1 -4.57 -14.30 -23.58
C MET A 1 -4.45 -14.48 -22.08
N PRO A 2 -3.27 -14.71 -21.51
CA PRO A 2 -3.13 -14.74 -20.06
C PRO A 2 -3.57 -13.38 -19.48
N PRO A 3 -4.16 -13.38 -18.28
CA PRO A 3 -4.60 -12.14 -17.65
C PRO A 3 -3.40 -11.24 -17.32
N THR A 4 -3.57 -9.93 -17.43
CA THR A 4 -2.56 -8.94 -17.03
C THR A 4 -2.14 -9.17 -15.57
N ILE A 5 -0.85 -9.13 -15.31
CA ILE A 5 -0.27 -9.29 -13.98
C ILE A 5 -0.47 -7.97 -13.20
N LEU A 6 -1.06 -8.04 -12.02
CA LEU A 6 -1.26 -6.91 -11.13
C LEU A 6 -0.44 -7.06 -9.85
N SER A 7 0.22 -6.00 -9.43
CA SER A 7 0.98 -5.94 -8.17
C SER A 7 0.76 -4.61 -7.45
N VAL A 8 1.04 -4.54 -6.16
CA VAL A 8 0.84 -3.35 -5.34
C VAL A 8 2.00 -3.14 -4.38
N SER A 9 2.40 -1.90 -4.19
CA SER A 9 3.35 -1.52 -3.13
C SER A 9 2.90 -0.23 -2.47
N GLY A 10 3.42 0.05 -1.31
CA GLY A 10 3.14 1.31 -0.64
C GLY A 10 4.14 1.63 0.46
N LEU A 11 4.12 2.89 0.88
CA LEU A 11 4.92 3.42 1.98
C LEU A 11 4.02 3.87 3.12
N SER A 12 4.39 3.56 4.39
CA SER A 12 3.68 4.08 5.57
C SER A 12 2.19 3.69 5.54
N SER A 13 1.26 4.62 5.63
CA SER A 13 -0.18 4.32 5.46
C SER A 13 -0.51 3.66 4.12
N GLY A 14 0.26 3.96 3.06
CA GLY A 14 0.15 3.26 1.78
C GLY A 14 0.62 1.81 1.85
N ALA A 15 1.59 1.51 2.72
CA ALA A 15 2.01 0.14 2.98
C ALA A 15 0.97 -0.63 3.81
N ASP A 16 0.29 0.03 4.75
CA ASP A 16 -0.85 -0.54 5.47
C ASP A 16 -1.94 -0.95 4.49
N MET A 17 -2.30 -0.04 3.58
CA MET A 17 -3.31 -0.29 2.55
C MET A 17 -2.86 -1.38 1.55
N ALA A 18 -1.58 -1.43 1.19
CA ALA A 18 -1.05 -2.49 0.32
C ALA A 18 -1.14 -3.86 1.00
N ALA A 19 -0.83 -3.94 2.30
CA ALA A 19 -1.00 -5.18 3.08
C ALA A 19 -2.47 -5.61 3.14
N GLN A 20 -3.39 -4.65 3.32
CA GLN A 20 -4.84 -4.91 3.31
C GLN A 20 -5.31 -5.43 1.95
N LEU A 21 -4.87 -4.81 0.86
CA LEU A 21 -5.21 -5.25 -0.50
C LEU A 21 -4.68 -6.65 -0.80
N LEU A 22 -3.45 -6.96 -0.39
CA LEU A 22 -2.86 -8.29 -0.58
C LEU A 22 -3.62 -9.38 0.16
N VAL A 23 -4.19 -9.10 1.33
CA VAL A 23 -5.00 -10.07 2.07
C VAL A 23 -6.42 -10.14 1.50
N ALA A 24 -7.11 -9.02 1.37
CA ALA A 24 -8.51 -9.01 1.00
C ALA A 24 -8.77 -9.29 -0.50
N TYR A 25 -7.81 -8.96 -1.37
CA TYR A 25 -7.87 -9.18 -2.81
C TYR A 25 -6.69 -10.03 -3.31
N SER A 26 -6.37 -11.08 -2.56
CA SER A 26 -5.24 -11.96 -2.86
C SER A 26 -5.32 -12.65 -4.23
N SER A 27 -6.51 -12.83 -4.78
CA SER A 27 -6.70 -13.35 -6.14
C SER A 27 -6.42 -12.32 -7.24
N LEU A 28 -6.46 -11.03 -6.89
CA LEU A 28 -6.24 -9.93 -7.84
C LEU A 28 -4.74 -9.62 -8.03
N PHE A 29 -3.98 -9.60 -6.94
CA PHE A 29 -2.57 -9.21 -6.93
C PHE A 29 -1.64 -10.43 -6.83
N VAL A 30 -0.58 -10.45 -7.65
CA VAL A 30 0.44 -11.52 -7.61
C VAL A 30 1.48 -11.32 -6.51
N GLY A 31 1.55 -10.13 -5.92
CA GLY A 31 2.47 -9.80 -4.84
C GLY A 31 2.56 -8.31 -4.58
N GLY A 32 3.41 -7.94 -3.63
CA GLY A 32 3.57 -6.54 -3.25
C GLY A 32 4.83 -6.21 -2.47
N GLY A 33 5.06 -4.88 -2.30
CA GLY A 33 6.11 -4.31 -1.47
C GLY A 33 5.52 -3.48 -0.33
N ILE A 34 5.82 -3.85 0.89
CA ILE A 34 5.31 -3.24 2.12
C ILE A 34 6.46 -2.46 2.76
N PHE A 35 6.54 -1.15 2.49
CA PHE A 35 7.58 -0.28 3.04
C PHE A 35 7.10 0.40 4.32
N ALA A 36 7.49 -0.15 5.46
CA ALA A 36 7.06 0.31 6.80
C ALA A 36 5.53 0.30 6.97
N GLY A 37 4.92 -0.88 6.87
CA GLY A 37 3.47 -1.10 7.02
C GLY A 37 3.13 -2.04 8.18
N GLN A 38 1.95 -1.82 8.76
CA GLN A 38 1.38 -2.67 9.80
C GLN A 38 0.57 -3.83 9.23
N ALA A 39 0.26 -4.81 10.07
CA ALA A 39 -0.51 -5.99 9.70
C ALA A 39 -1.96 -5.64 9.33
N TRP A 40 -2.53 -6.38 8.39
CA TRP A 40 -3.96 -6.35 8.08
C TRP A 40 -4.81 -6.49 9.34
N HIS A 41 -5.90 -5.76 9.47
CA HIS A 41 -6.87 -5.77 10.56
C HIS A 41 -6.30 -5.35 11.93
N CYS A 42 -5.08 -4.81 11.98
CA CYS A 42 -4.41 -4.49 13.24
C CYS A 42 -5.19 -3.49 14.08
N ALA A 43 -5.75 -2.46 13.46
CA ALA A 43 -6.52 -1.44 14.18
C ALA A 43 -7.78 -2.01 14.86
N VAL A 44 -8.54 -2.84 14.16
CA VAL A 44 -9.78 -3.44 14.72
C VAL A 44 -9.47 -4.47 15.82
N GLN A 45 -8.49 -5.34 15.56
CA GLN A 45 -8.15 -6.41 16.50
C GLN A 45 -7.71 -5.85 17.85
N ARG A 46 -6.96 -4.78 17.83
CA ARG A 46 -6.46 -4.15 19.05
C ARG A 46 -7.57 -3.73 20.01
N PHE A 47 -8.71 -3.27 19.51
CA PHE A 47 -9.83 -2.88 20.35
C PHE A 47 -10.58 -4.05 20.97
N ALA A 48 -10.73 -5.13 20.22
CA ALA A 48 -11.39 -6.32 20.72
C ALA A 48 -10.59 -6.99 21.84
N GLU A 49 -9.26 -6.85 21.81
CA GLU A 49 -8.36 -7.47 22.78
C GLU A 49 -8.13 -6.64 24.04
N ASP A 50 -8.20 -5.32 23.90
CA ASP A 50 -7.98 -4.42 25.03
C ASP A 50 -9.30 -4.22 25.76
N ALA A 51 -9.57 -5.08 26.74
CA ALA A 51 -10.79 -5.01 27.56
C ALA A 51 -10.95 -3.69 28.34
N LEU A 52 -9.93 -2.85 28.32
CA LEU A 52 -9.95 -1.50 28.90
C LEU A 52 -10.50 -0.46 27.91
N LEU A 53 -10.63 -0.83 26.64
CA LEU A 53 -11.17 0.03 25.61
C LEU A 53 -12.50 -0.56 25.13
N PRO A 54 -13.64 -0.03 25.52
CA PRO A 54 -14.93 -0.49 25.03
C PRO A 54 -14.95 -0.39 23.51
N VAL A 55 -15.52 -1.40 22.86
CA VAL A 55 -15.80 -1.35 21.42
C VAL A 55 -16.58 -0.09 21.15
N ALA A 56 -16.08 0.74 20.28
CA ALA A 56 -16.65 2.04 20.00
C ALA A 56 -18.11 1.93 19.56
N THR A 57 -18.95 2.66 20.25
CA THR A 57 -20.34 2.86 19.87
C THR A 57 -20.60 4.26 19.36
N SER A 58 -19.57 5.14 19.39
CA SER A 58 -19.70 6.51 18.95
C SER A 58 -19.72 6.62 17.41
N PRO A 59 -20.73 7.26 16.82
CA PRO A 59 -20.76 7.50 15.38
C PRO A 59 -19.64 8.42 14.91
N ASN A 60 -18.89 9.03 15.82
CA ASN A 60 -17.85 9.96 15.52
C ASN A 60 -16.44 9.34 15.46
N VAL A 61 -16.27 8.18 16.08
CA VAL A 61 -15.02 7.42 16.10
C VAL A 61 -15.37 5.94 16.09
N PRO A 62 -15.51 5.31 14.93
CA PRO A 62 -16.09 3.97 14.79
C PRO A 62 -15.45 2.91 15.68
N PHE A 63 -14.21 3.12 16.11
CA PHE A 63 -13.46 2.13 16.89
C PHE A 63 -12.79 2.69 18.15
N CYS A 64 -13.09 3.90 18.55
CA CYS A 64 -12.41 4.52 19.67
C CYS A 64 -13.34 5.31 20.60
N ASP A 65 -14.50 4.74 20.94
CA ASP A 65 -15.36 5.31 21.97
C ASP A 65 -14.69 5.09 23.33
N GLY A 66 -14.35 6.21 23.98
CA GLY A 66 -13.62 6.19 25.25
C GLY A 66 -12.12 6.28 25.17
N CYS A 67 -11.53 6.37 23.97
CA CYS A 67 -10.13 6.75 23.86
C CYS A 67 -9.97 8.23 24.26
N PRO A 68 -9.07 8.57 25.19
CA PRO A 68 -8.72 9.97 25.43
C PRO A 68 -8.20 10.59 24.15
N ASN A 69 -8.91 11.60 23.63
CA ASN A 69 -8.59 12.28 22.37
C ASN A 69 -8.74 11.48 21.06
N GLY A 70 -9.48 10.40 21.09
CA GLY A 70 -10.24 9.86 19.96
C GLY A 70 -9.52 9.12 18.84
N THR A 71 -8.28 9.35 18.48
CA THR A 71 -7.74 8.84 17.22
C THR A 71 -6.31 8.32 17.28
N THR A 72 -5.53 8.80 18.21
CA THR A 72 -4.09 8.52 18.28
C THR A 72 -3.73 7.16 18.88
N LEU A 73 -4.54 6.66 19.82
CA LEU A 73 -4.21 5.44 20.57
C LEU A 73 -4.18 4.18 19.73
N HIS A 74 -5.05 4.07 18.74
CA HIS A 74 -5.06 2.96 17.80
C HIS A 74 -3.84 2.84 16.95
N TYR A 75 -3.61 3.94 16.26
CA TYR A 75 -2.50 4.12 15.37
C TYR A 75 -1.18 3.86 16.11
N ASP A 76 -1.06 4.46 17.28
CA ASP A 76 0.12 4.31 18.12
C ASP A 76 0.31 2.87 18.61
N HIS A 77 -0.75 2.14 18.89
CA HIS A 77 -0.64 0.77 19.35
C HIS A 77 -0.12 -0.21 18.30
N CYS A 78 -0.62 -0.15 17.07
CA CYS A 78 -0.14 -1.05 16.02
C CYS A 78 1.21 -0.63 15.44
N LYS A 79 1.50 0.67 15.46
CA LYS A 79 2.65 1.30 14.85
C LYS A 79 3.82 1.51 15.82
N GLN A 80 3.51 1.88 17.06
CA GLN A 80 4.50 2.32 18.06
C GLN A 80 4.69 1.37 19.22
N THR A 81 3.99 0.26 19.30
CA THR A 81 4.17 -0.62 20.43
C THR A 81 5.56 -1.25 20.37
N PRO A 82 6.47 -0.94 21.30
CA PRO A 82 7.85 -1.41 21.27
C PRO A 82 7.93 -2.86 21.73
N ILE A 83 7.09 -3.79 21.21
CA ILE A 83 6.96 -4.97 22.00
C ILE A 83 6.79 -6.21 21.18
N ASP A 84 7.82 -7.02 21.30
CA ASP A 84 7.84 -8.42 20.93
C ASP A 84 6.64 -9.21 21.53
N ARG A 85 6.07 -8.77 22.66
CA ARG A 85 4.93 -9.43 23.32
C ARG A 85 3.59 -9.18 22.62
N VAL A 86 3.38 -8.00 22.06
CA VAL A 86 2.12 -7.67 21.38
C VAL A 86 2.03 -8.38 20.03
N VAL A 87 3.16 -8.50 19.35
CA VAL A 87 3.24 -9.17 18.04
C VAL A 87 2.85 -10.64 18.14
N ALA A 88 3.38 -11.39 19.10
CA ALA A 88 3.14 -12.83 19.18
C ALA A 88 1.67 -13.19 19.55
N GLY A 89 1.02 -12.39 20.40
CA GLY A 89 -0.40 -12.60 20.75
C GLY A 89 -1.34 -12.18 19.64
N ASN A 90 -1.11 -11.02 19.04
CA ASN A 90 -2.00 -10.42 18.06
C ASN A 90 -1.98 -11.13 16.71
N VAL A 91 -0.83 -11.64 16.25
CA VAL A 91 -0.73 -12.35 14.97
C VAL A 91 -1.65 -13.58 14.91
N SER A 92 -1.72 -14.35 15.98
CA SER A 92 -2.61 -15.52 16.04
C SER A 92 -4.07 -15.12 15.92
N LEU A 93 -4.47 -14.05 16.58
CA LEU A 93 -5.84 -13.52 16.51
C LEU A 93 -6.16 -12.92 15.15
N LEU A 94 -5.24 -12.16 14.57
CA LEU A 94 -5.36 -11.64 13.19
C LEU A 94 -5.50 -12.78 12.18
N ALA A 95 -4.70 -13.83 12.30
CA ALA A 95 -4.80 -15.01 11.44
C ALA A 95 -6.13 -15.75 11.61
N THR A 96 -6.63 -15.85 12.85
CA THR A 96 -7.95 -16.43 13.12
C THR A 96 -9.05 -15.58 12.48
N ARG A 97 -8.97 -14.26 12.60
CA ARG A 97 -9.92 -13.34 11.96
C ARG A 97 -9.86 -13.45 10.43
N ALA A 98 -8.68 -13.49 9.85
CA ALA A 98 -8.53 -13.67 8.40
C ALA A 98 -9.21 -14.95 7.90
N ARG A 99 -9.05 -16.06 8.63
CA ARG A 99 -9.77 -17.32 8.30
C ARG A 99 -11.28 -17.17 8.39
N ALA A 100 -11.77 -16.45 9.39
CA ALA A 100 -13.20 -16.20 9.54
C ALA A 100 -13.75 -15.33 8.41
N GLU A 101 -13.04 -14.25 8.05
CA GLU A 101 -13.44 -13.36 6.96
C GLU A 101 -13.37 -14.04 5.58
N ALA A 102 -12.36 -14.90 5.36
CA ALA A 102 -12.28 -15.71 4.14
C ALA A 102 -13.45 -16.71 4.07
N ALA A 103 -13.79 -17.38 5.17
CA ALA A 103 -14.92 -18.27 5.23
C ALA A 103 -16.28 -17.56 5.01
N ALA A 104 -16.37 -16.29 5.42
CA ALA A 104 -17.53 -15.42 5.17
C ALA A 104 -17.56 -14.82 3.75
N GLY A 105 -16.49 -14.96 2.95
CA GLY A 105 -16.37 -14.39 1.61
C GLY A 105 -16.10 -12.89 1.57
N THR A 106 -15.83 -12.26 2.70
CA THR A 106 -15.56 -10.82 2.83
C THR A 106 -14.13 -10.44 2.41
N ILE A 107 -13.25 -11.43 2.33
CA ILE A 107 -11.94 -11.37 1.68
C ILE A 107 -11.79 -12.56 0.72
N ASP A 108 -10.73 -12.58 -0.08
CA ASP A 108 -10.42 -13.72 -0.95
C ASP A 108 -9.98 -14.96 -0.15
N PRO A 109 -10.04 -16.16 -0.73
CA PRO A 109 -9.49 -17.36 -0.11
C PRO A 109 -8.01 -17.18 0.22
N LEU A 110 -7.61 -17.51 1.45
CA LEU A 110 -6.23 -17.31 1.94
C LEU A 110 -5.20 -18.21 1.24
N GLU A 111 -5.65 -19.30 0.64
CA GLU A 111 -4.84 -20.21 -0.16
C GLU A 111 -4.20 -19.51 -1.36
N GLU A 112 -4.83 -18.45 -1.87
CA GLU A 112 -4.27 -17.61 -2.93
C GLU A 112 -2.94 -16.98 -2.51
N LEU A 113 -2.79 -16.61 -1.24
CA LEU A 113 -1.55 -16.03 -0.71
C LEU A 113 -0.34 -16.96 -0.84
N ALA A 114 -0.53 -18.27 -0.81
CA ALA A 114 0.56 -19.25 -0.87
C ALA A 114 1.41 -19.13 -2.16
N THR A 115 0.84 -18.58 -3.22
CA THR A 115 1.52 -18.37 -4.52
C THR A 115 1.99 -16.94 -4.75
N ARG A 116 1.75 -16.02 -3.80
CA ARG A 116 2.13 -14.61 -3.91
C ARG A 116 3.55 -14.38 -3.41
N ARG A 117 4.14 -13.23 -3.79
CA ARG A 117 5.47 -12.83 -3.32
C ARG A 117 5.38 -11.46 -2.65
N VAL A 118 5.83 -11.35 -1.42
CA VAL A 118 5.79 -10.11 -0.64
C VAL A 118 7.18 -9.74 -0.17
N LEU A 119 7.59 -8.50 -0.50
CA LEU A 119 8.75 -7.86 0.11
C LEU A 119 8.26 -6.97 1.24
N LEU A 120 8.83 -7.13 2.43
CA LEU A 120 8.62 -6.24 3.56
C LEU A 120 9.92 -5.50 3.85
N TYR A 121 9.83 -4.21 4.07
CA TYR A 121 10.97 -3.35 4.33
C TYR A 121 10.73 -2.49 5.57
N ARG A 122 11.77 -2.35 6.38
CA ARG A 122 11.84 -1.39 7.48
C ARG A 122 13.27 -0.88 7.63
N GLY A 123 13.47 0.43 7.57
CA GLY A 123 14.76 1.05 7.87
C GLY A 123 15.18 0.82 9.33
N LEU A 124 16.48 0.66 9.57
CA LEU A 124 17.01 0.45 10.93
C LEU A 124 16.67 1.61 11.88
N GLU A 125 16.69 2.83 11.38
CA GLU A 125 16.42 4.08 12.10
C GLU A 125 14.95 4.53 12.02
N ASP A 126 14.03 3.70 11.49
CA ASP A 126 12.62 4.05 11.43
C ASP A 126 12.04 4.23 12.84
N ALA A 127 11.81 5.49 13.21
CA ALA A 127 11.21 5.88 14.48
C ALA A 127 9.68 5.99 14.43
N THR A 128 9.09 5.91 13.22
CA THR A 128 7.65 6.04 13.01
C THR A 128 6.95 4.68 13.08
N TYR A 129 7.51 3.67 12.42
CA TYR A 129 7.03 2.29 12.52
C TYR A 129 8.05 1.45 13.28
N HIS A 130 7.71 1.04 14.50
CA HIS A 130 8.57 0.17 15.29
C HIS A 130 8.77 -1.18 14.61
N LYS A 131 9.92 -1.78 14.86
CA LYS A 131 10.27 -3.10 14.29
C LYS A 131 9.20 -4.16 14.55
N GLY A 132 8.52 -4.11 15.69
CA GLY A 132 7.45 -5.02 16.07
C GLY A 132 6.23 -4.92 15.17
N ALA A 133 5.85 -3.70 14.72
CA ALA A 133 4.71 -3.52 13.83
C ALA A 133 4.96 -4.16 12.44
N VAL A 134 6.11 -3.86 11.82
CA VAL A 134 6.47 -4.44 10.52
C VAL A 134 6.78 -5.94 10.63
N ARG A 135 7.37 -6.36 11.74
CA ARG A 135 7.57 -7.78 12.05
C ARG A 135 6.23 -8.51 12.17
N GLY A 136 5.23 -7.92 12.80
CA GLY A 136 3.87 -8.47 12.88
C GLY A 136 3.23 -8.65 11.53
N THR A 137 3.49 -7.75 10.59
CA THR A 137 3.05 -7.89 9.21
C THR A 137 3.68 -9.11 8.54
N TYR A 138 5.00 -9.28 8.69
CA TYR A 138 5.70 -10.47 8.22
C TYR A 138 5.12 -11.75 8.85
N ASP A 139 4.97 -11.78 10.17
CA ASP A 139 4.50 -12.95 10.91
C ASP A 139 3.06 -13.32 10.53
N LEU A 140 2.21 -12.33 10.20
CA LEU A 140 0.86 -12.58 9.69
C LEU A 140 0.91 -13.24 8.30
N PHE A 141 1.67 -12.70 7.36
CA PHE A 141 1.83 -13.31 6.04
C PHE A 141 2.42 -14.73 6.14
N ALA A 142 3.35 -14.96 7.06
CA ALA A 142 3.95 -16.29 7.30
C ALA A 142 2.94 -17.34 7.82
N GLN A 143 1.74 -16.94 8.28
CA GLN A 143 0.66 -17.89 8.59
C GLN A 143 0.03 -18.52 7.34
N PHE A 144 0.20 -17.90 6.16
CA PHE A 144 -0.49 -18.26 4.92
C PHE A 144 0.46 -18.46 3.73
N MET A 145 1.72 -18.05 3.86
CA MET A 145 2.72 -18.04 2.79
C MET A 145 3.96 -18.84 3.19
N PRO A 146 4.60 -19.55 2.27
CA PRO A 146 5.91 -20.16 2.54
C PRO A 146 6.96 -19.06 2.72
N SER A 147 7.94 -19.31 3.60
CA SER A 147 9.02 -18.35 3.88
C SER A 147 9.84 -17.98 2.63
N SER A 148 9.91 -18.87 1.64
CA SER A 148 10.55 -18.62 0.34
C SER A 148 9.83 -17.58 -0.51
N SER A 149 8.60 -17.19 -0.16
CA SER A 149 7.80 -16.17 -0.83
C SER A 149 7.81 -14.82 -0.09
N LEU A 150 8.47 -14.76 1.07
CA LEU A 150 8.59 -13.57 1.90
C LEU A 150 10.05 -13.09 1.91
N ASN A 151 10.26 -11.81 1.61
CA ASN A 151 11.57 -11.16 1.75
C ASN A 151 11.43 -10.05 2.79
N PHE A 152 12.17 -10.14 3.90
CA PHE A 152 12.10 -9.17 4.98
C PHE A 152 13.44 -8.44 5.13
N VAL A 153 13.48 -7.21 4.65
CA VAL A 153 14.65 -6.33 4.63
C VAL A 153 14.60 -5.41 5.86
N THR A 154 15.60 -5.51 6.75
CA THR A 154 15.65 -4.78 8.02
C THR A 154 17.04 -4.26 8.38
N ASP A 155 18.00 -4.39 7.48
CA ASP A 155 19.42 -4.11 7.68
C ASP A 155 19.92 -2.85 6.97
N VAL A 156 19.01 -2.08 6.35
CA VAL A 156 19.35 -0.83 5.67
C VAL A 156 19.30 0.33 6.66
N HIS A 157 20.37 1.09 6.76
CA HIS A 157 20.48 2.29 7.61
C HIS A 157 19.69 3.47 7.00
N SER A 158 18.40 3.43 7.19
CA SER A 158 17.46 4.46 6.74
C SER A 158 16.34 4.66 7.75
N GLY A 159 15.70 5.82 7.69
CA GLY A 159 14.55 6.16 8.53
C GLY A 159 13.22 5.67 7.93
N HIS A 160 12.15 6.42 8.25
CA HIS A 160 10.78 6.15 7.78
C HIS A 160 10.56 6.68 6.36
N LEU A 161 10.96 5.92 5.34
CA LEU A 161 10.92 6.34 3.95
C LEU A 161 10.85 5.16 2.97
N LEU A 162 10.60 5.48 1.69
CA LEU A 162 10.88 4.59 0.58
C LEU A 162 12.35 4.80 0.16
N PRO A 163 13.26 3.85 0.37
CA PRO A 163 14.64 4.03 -0.05
C PRO A 163 14.73 4.03 -1.58
N ALA A 164 15.43 5.01 -2.13
CA ALA A 164 15.54 5.20 -3.56
C ALA A 164 16.94 5.67 -3.95
N VAL A 165 17.50 5.09 -4.99
CA VAL A 165 18.77 5.51 -5.58
C VAL A 165 18.61 6.78 -6.45
N GLU A 166 17.41 7.33 -6.51
CA GLU A 166 17.11 8.57 -7.22
C GLU A 166 17.65 9.77 -6.44
N PRO A 167 18.57 10.56 -7.00
CA PRO A 167 19.19 11.64 -6.25
C PRO A 167 18.19 12.64 -5.65
N TYR A 168 17.13 12.99 -6.40
CA TYR A 168 16.15 13.97 -5.94
C TYR A 168 15.41 13.48 -4.69
N LEU A 169 14.86 12.25 -4.72
CA LEU A 169 14.13 11.69 -3.58
C LEU A 169 15.06 11.43 -2.39
N CYS A 170 16.28 10.97 -2.66
CA CYS A 170 17.32 10.78 -1.68
C CYS A 170 17.66 12.08 -0.93
N TRP A 171 17.90 13.17 -1.64
CA TRP A 171 18.20 14.48 -1.06
C TRP A 171 17.00 15.04 -0.28
N TRP A 172 15.80 14.82 -0.78
CA TRP A 172 14.59 15.28 -0.12
C TRP A 172 14.34 14.58 1.22
N GLN A 173 14.84 13.35 1.37
CA GLN A 173 14.74 12.52 2.57
C GLN A 173 16.00 12.57 3.45
N GLU A 174 16.80 13.60 3.36
CA GLU A 174 18.14 13.76 3.94
C GLU A 174 18.26 13.46 5.45
N TRP A 175 17.17 13.51 6.20
CA TRP A 175 17.10 13.28 7.65
C TRP A 175 17.03 11.81 8.05
N SER A 176 17.19 10.88 7.16
CA SER A 176 16.66 9.53 7.35
C SER A 176 17.69 8.39 7.27
N GLY A 177 18.96 8.69 7.42
CA GLY A 177 20.03 7.68 7.51
C GLY A 177 20.94 7.60 6.28
N PRO A 178 22.15 7.04 6.42
CA PRO A 178 23.20 7.10 5.39
C PRO A 178 22.91 6.21 4.17
N ASP A 179 22.09 5.18 4.30
CA ASP A 179 21.89 4.17 3.25
C ASP A 179 20.60 4.38 2.43
N ASN A 180 19.80 5.40 2.75
CA ASN A 180 18.56 5.67 2.03
C ASN A 180 18.77 5.91 0.53
N CYS A 181 19.95 6.37 0.12
CA CYS A 181 20.34 6.65 -1.25
C CYS A 181 21.01 5.47 -1.97
N THR A 182 21.27 4.38 -1.31
CA THR A 182 22.03 3.24 -1.85
C THR A 182 21.16 2.01 -2.09
N TYR A 183 20.00 1.92 -1.45
CA TYR A 183 19.08 0.81 -1.61
C TYR A 183 17.96 1.16 -2.61
N ASP A 184 17.87 0.40 -3.69
CA ASP A 184 16.82 0.55 -4.70
C ASP A 184 15.55 -0.19 -4.26
N GLY A 185 14.72 0.46 -3.45
CA GLY A 185 13.49 -0.14 -2.91
C GLY A 185 12.49 -0.54 -4.00
N ALA A 186 12.30 0.30 -5.02
CA ALA A 186 11.40 0.00 -6.14
C ALA A 186 11.90 -1.21 -6.93
N GLY A 187 13.20 -1.24 -7.27
CA GLY A 187 13.80 -2.35 -7.98
C GLY A 187 13.77 -3.65 -7.17
N ALA A 188 14.05 -3.56 -5.87
CA ALA A 188 13.97 -4.73 -4.98
C ALA A 188 12.55 -5.31 -4.92
N ALA A 189 11.53 -4.46 -4.78
CA ALA A 189 10.14 -4.91 -4.75
C ALA A 189 9.72 -5.54 -6.08
N LEU A 190 9.97 -4.87 -7.20
CA LEU A 190 9.56 -5.37 -8.51
C LEU A 190 10.27 -6.67 -8.88
N ARG A 191 11.58 -6.79 -8.61
CA ARG A 191 12.33 -8.05 -8.84
C ARG A 191 11.81 -9.19 -7.96
N TRP A 192 11.52 -8.90 -6.70
CA TRP A 192 10.97 -9.91 -5.81
C TRP A 192 9.61 -10.41 -6.28
N ILE A 193 8.73 -9.50 -6.70
CA ILE A 193 7.37 -9.81 -7.13
C ILE A 193 7.37 -10.57 -8.46
N HIS A 194 8.08 -10.06 -9.47
CA HIS A 194 7.98 -10.52 -10.85
C HIS A 194 9.10 -11.50 -11.26
N GLY A 195 10.20 -11.54 -10.49
CA GLY A 195 11.42 -12.27 -10.83
C GLY A 195 12.37 -11.44 -11.72
N ASP A 196 13.66 -11.78 -11.66
CA ASP A 196 14.71 -11.04 -12.38
C ASP A 196 14.56 -11.10 -13.90
N GLU A 197 14.08 -12.22 -14.43
CA GLU A 197 13.86 -12.40 -15.87
C GLU A 197 12.82 -11.41 -16.43
N ALA A 198 11.75 -11.13 -15.65
CA ALA A 198 10.74 -10.14 -16.04
C ALA A 198 11.27 -8.71 -16.05
N LEU A 199 12.39 -8.45 -15.37
CA LEU A 199 13.05 -7.15 -15.28
C LEU A 199 14.38 -7.08 -16.02
N ALA A 200 14.61 -7.99 -16.97
CA ALA A 200 15.84 -8.06 -17.77
C ALA A 200 16.13 -6.78 -18.59
N GLY A 201 15.13 -5.95 -18.85
CA GLY A 201 15.30 -4.63 -19.49
C GLY A 201 16.12 -3.63 -18.66
N GLY A 202 16.28 -3.92 -17.36
CA GLY A 202 17.03 -3.08 -16.44
C GLY A 202 16.30 -1.78 -16.06
N ARG A 203 17.04 -0.88 -15.43
CA ARG A 203 16.56 0.43 -14.99
C ARG A 203 16.84 1.50 -16.03
N ASP A 204 15.89 2.38 -16.29
CA ASP A 204 16.10 3.62 -17.06
C ASP A 204 16.56 4.73 -16.09
N ASN A 205 17.65 5.43 -16.42
CA ASN A 205 18.23 6.44 -15.53
C ASN A 205 17.80 7.88 -15.87
N ASP A 206 16.97 8.08 -16.90
CA ASP A 206 16.47 9.41 -17.27
C ASP A 206 15.17 9.75 -16.54
N THR A 207 15.26 9.88 -15.21
CA THR A 207 14.12 10.14 -14.34
C THR A 207 13.39 11.43 -14.67
N ALA A 208 14.11 12.47 -15.10
CA ALA A 208 13.49 13.74 -15.48
C ALA A 208 12.54 13.58 -16.67
N ARG A 209 12.93 12.81 -17.68
CA ARG A 209 12.07 12.47 -18.83
C ARG A 209 10.89 11.63 -18.40
N LEU A 210 11.10 10.65 -17.51
CA LEU A 210 10.04 9.78 -17.02
C LEU A 210 9.01 10.55 -16.19
N ALA A 211 9.46 11.50 -15.36
CA ALA A 211 8.59 12.38 -14.60
C ALA A 211 7.68 13.23 -15.51
N GLN A 212 8.22 13.75 -16.62
CA GLN A 212 7.43 14.50 -17.62
C GLN A 212 6.43 13.61 -18.39
N ALA A 213 6.59 12.30 -18.38
CA ALA A 213 5.69 11.36 -19.02
C ALA A 213 4.52 10.91 -18.14
N LEU A 214 4.47 11.35 -16.89
CA LEU A 214 3.32 11.11 -15.99
C LEU A 214 2.06 11.76 -16.56
N ARG A 215 0.94 11.05 -16.45
CA ARG A 215 -0.37 11.48 -16.95
C ARG A 215 -1.42 11.39 -15.85
N PRO A 216 -2.32 12.38 -15.74
CA PRO A 216 -3.43 12.30 -14.80
C PRO A 216 -4.50 11.31 -15.30
N PHE A 217 -5.24 10.72 -14.37
CA PHE A 217 -6.47 9.99 -14.64
C PHE A 217 -7.55 10.34 -13.62
N ASP A 218 -8.81 10.29 -14.03
CA ASP A 218 -9.97 10.54 -13.17
C ASP A 218 -10.24 9.30 -12.29
N GLN A 219 -10.23 9.46 -10.96
CA GLN A 219 -10.48 8.41 -9.97
C GLN A 219 -11.98 8.20 -9.68
N ARG A 220 -12.81 9.22 -9.90
CA ARG A 220 -14.25 9.22 -9.54
C ARG A 220 -15.07 8.06 -10.15
N PRO A 221 -14.81 7.60 -11.39
CA PRO A 221 -15.51 6.44 -11.94
C PRO A 221 -15.34 5.14 -11.14
N PHE A 222 -14.32 5.07 -10.27
CA PHE A 222 -13.98 3.90 -9.46
C PHE A 222 -14.56 3.97 -8.05
N PHE A 223 -15.13 5.09 -7.64
CA PHE A 223 -15.69 5.27 -6.30
C PHE A 223 -16.86 4.32 -6.04
N PRO A 224 -17.12 3.97 -4.78
CA PRO A 224 -18.24 3.11 -4.43
C PRO A 224 -19.58 3.68 -4.90
N ALA A 225 -20.52 2.81 -5.23
CA ALA A 225 -21.89 3.22 -5.50
C ALA A 225 -22.57 3.74 -4.21
N GLY A 226 -23.67 4.51 -4.38
CA GLY A 226 -24.46 5.00 -3.27
C GLY A 226 -23.93 6.26 -2.59
N GLY A 227 -22.98 6.95 -3.19
CA GLY A 227 -22.48 8.23 -2.68
C GLY A 227 -21.53 8.13 -1.49
N ILE A 228 -20.99 6.94 -1.24
CA ILE A 228 -19.96 6.74 -0.22
C ILE A 228 -18.65 7.37 -0.73
N ASP A 229 -18.14 8.39 0.00
CA ASP A 229 -16.88 9.03 -0.33
C ASP A 229 -15.71 8.18 0.20
N PRO A 230 -14.84 7.65 -0.68
CA PRO A 230 -13.66 6.90 -0.26
C PRO A 230 -12.54 7.83 0.22
N LEU A 231 -12.73 9.15 0.19
CA LEU A 231 -11.75 10.19 0.53
C LEU A 231 -10.52 10.21 -0.41
N LEU A 232 -10.64 9.70 -1.61
CA LEU A 232 -9.63 9.89 -2.64
C LEU A 232 -9.78 11.26 -3.30
N ASP A 233 -8.70 11.79 -3.87
CA ASP A 233 -8.71 12.94 -4.76
C ASP A 233 -9.47 12.60 -6.05
N ASP A 234 -9.90 13.61 -6.79
CA ASP A 234 -10.55 13.39 -8.09
C ASP A 234 -9.58 12.80 -9.12
N HIS A 235 -8.28 13.09 -8.98
CA HIS A 235 -7.26 12.68 -9.93
C HIS A 235 -6.10 11.96 -9.25
N GLY A 236 -5.66 10.85 -9.85
CA GLY A 236 -4.38 10.20 -9.63
C GLY A 236 -3.45 10.41 -10.82
N LEU A 237 -2.26 9.84 -10.75
CA LEU A 237 -1.27 9.84 -11.84
C LEU A 237 -0.97 8.41 -12.30
N PHE A 238 -0.52 8.26 -13.55
CA PHE A 238 0.04 7.00 -14.02
C PHE A 238 1.19 7.25 -14.99
N TYR A 239 2.10 6.29 -15.03
CA TYR A 239 3.15 6.17 -16.04
C TYR A 239 2.89 4.93 -16.89
N ALA A 240 3.05 5.04 -18.20
CA ALA A 240 3.00 3.89 -19.09
C ALA A 240 4.08 4.02 -20.16
N PRO A 241 4.96 3.00 -20.32
CA PRO A 241 5.91 2.97 -21.43
C PRO A 241 5.15 2.89 -22.78
N SER A 242 5.81 3.33 -23.85
CA SER A 242 5.18 3.46 -25.17
C SER A 242 4.54 2.18 -25.69
N GLU A 243 5.18 1.04 -25.43
CA GLU A 243 4.69 -0.29 -25.81
C GLU A 243 3.49 -0.77 -24.99
N CYS A 244 3.20 -0.10 -23.87
CA CYS A 244 2.05 -0.37 -23.00
C CYS A 244 0.91 0.63 -23.22
N THR A 245 1.03 1.56 -24.16
CA THR A 245 -0.02 2.49 -24.49
C THR A 245 -0.84 1.94 -25.66
N GLY A 246 -2.08 1.54 -25.42
CA GLY A 246 -3.04 1.19 -26.50
C GLY A 246 -3.56 2.40 -27.29
N GLY A 247 -2.79 3.51 -27.32
CA GLY A 247 -3.16 4.82 -27.88
C GLY A 247 -3.49 5.85 -26.77
N PRO A 248 -3.54 7.14 -27.12
CA PRO A 248 -3.60 8.24 -26.14
C PRO A 248 -4.87 8.26 -25.25
N ALA A 249 -5.90 7.52 -25.60
CA ALA A 249 -7.18 7.46 -24.87
C ALA A 249 -7.38 6.17 -24.07
N ARG A 250 -6.48 5.19 -24.13
CA ARG A 250 -6.66 3.92 -23.41
C ARG A 250 -5.81 3.85 -22.15
N MET A 251 -6.46 3.83 -21.01
CA MET A 251 -5.84 3.57 -19.69
C MET A 251 -5.69 2.06 -19.38
N VAL A 252 -6.07 1.18 -20.31
CA VAL A 252 -5.99 -0.27 -20.13
C VAL A 252 -4.68 -0.77 -20.71
N ALA A 253 -3.85 -1.40 -19.89
CA ALA A 253 -2.60 -2.01 -20.32
C ALA A 253 -2.87 -3.16 -21.30
N PRO A 254 -2.10 -3.29 -22.40
CA PRO A 254 -2.13 -4.49 -23.23
C PRO A 254 -1.81 -5.75 -22.42
N ALA A 255 -2.28 -6.91 -22.86
CA ALA A 255 -2.13 -8.18 -22.15
C ALA A 255 -0.66 -8.63 -21.90
N ASN A 256 0.29 -8.03 -22.60
CA ASN A 256 1.72 -8.27 -22.45
C ASN A 256 2.42 -7.25 -21.52
N CYS A 257 1.66 -6.37 -20.88
CA CYS A 257 2.16 -5.40 -19.90
C CYS A 257 1.61 -5.74 -18.52
N ALA A 258 2.46 -5.64 -17.50
CA ALA A 258 2.04 -5.72 -16.11
C ALA A 258 1.52 -4.35 -15.63
N VAL A 259 0.79 -4.34 -14.52
CA VAL A 259 0.37 -3.11 -13.83
C VAL A 259 0.85 -3.18 -12.39
N HIS A 260 1.50 -2.13 -11.93
CA HIS A 260 1.92 -1.94 -10.56
C HIS A 260 1.22 -0.71 -9.96
N VAL A 261 0.54 -0.88 -8.83
CA VAL A 261 -0.06 0.23 -8.08
C VAL A 261 0.88 0.61 -6.96
N PHE A 262 1.26 1.89 -6.88
CA PHE A 262 2.04 2.41 -5.75
C PHE A 262 1.21 3.39 -4.93
N LEU A 263 1.18 3.16 -3.61
CA LEU A 263 0.42 3.94 -2.64
C LEU A 263 1.36 4.78 -1.78
N HIS A 264 1.17 6.11 -1.82
CA HIS A 264 1.97 7.08 -1.06
C HIS A 264 1.73 6.98 0.46
N GLY A 265 2.58 7.62 1.26
CA GLY A 265 2.37 7.80 2.70
C GLY A 265 1.43 8.95 3.05
N CYS A 266 1.35 9.30 4.34
CA CYS A 266 0.69 10.52 4.81
C CYS A 266 1.44 11.78 4.36
N GLY A 267 0.82 12.97 4.51
CA GLY A 267 1.42 14.23 4.11
C GLY A 267 1.32 14.48 2.60
N VAL A 268 0.31 13.95 1.94
CA VAL A 268 0.17 13.91 0.47
C VAL A 268 0.28 15.26 -0.22
N ASP A 269 -0.28 16.31 0.38
CA ASP A 269 -0.29 17.68 -0.15
C ASP A 269 0.80 18.59 0.47
N GLU A 270 1.64 18.08 1.38
CA GLU A 270 2.79 18.82 1.87
C GLU A 270 3.72 19.17 0.71
N ALA A 271 4.09 20.43 0.61
CA ALA A 271 4.83 20.95 -0.54
C ALA A 271 6.31 21.16 -0.22
N TRP A 272 7.15 20.78 -1.16
CA TRP A 272 8.57 21.05 -1.18
C TRP A 272 9.00 21.52 -2.58
N ASN A 273 9.68 22.65 -2.67
CA ASN A 273 10.14 23.20 -3.96
C ASN A 273 9.05 23.26 -5.04
N ASN A 274 7.84 23.69 -4.68
CA ASN A 274 6.66 23.78 -5.56
C ASN A 274 6.12 22.42 -6.06
N GLN A 275 6.52 21.29 -5.48
CA GLN A 275 5.94 19.96 -5.73
C GLN A 275 5.35 19.43 -4.44
N THR A 276 4.23 18.71 -4.54
CA THR A 276 3.65 17.99 -3.40
C THR A 276 4.39 16.67 -3.17
N ASN A 277 4.32 16.12 -1.96
CA ASN A 277 4.86 14.80 -1.66
C ASN A 277 4.34 13.74 -2.64
N PHE A 278 3.06 13.82 -3.00
CA PHE A 278 2.47 12.92 -3.99
C PHE A 278 3.19 12.99 -5.34
N GLU A 279 3.43 14.19 -5.85
CA GLU A 279 4.13 14.40 -7.12
C GLU A 279 5.58 13.92 -7.06
N VAL A 280 6.26 14.17 -5.94
CA VAL A 280 7.64 13.71 -5.71
C VAL A 280 7.70 12.19 -5.73
N TYR A 281 6.83 11.50 -5.00
CA TYR A 281 6.82 10.04 -5.02
C TYR A 281 6.44 9.47 -6.39
N ALA A 282 5.43 10.05 -7.05
CA ALA A 282 5.04 9.60 -8.39
C ALA A 282 6.17 9.77 -9.42
N ALA A 283 6.96 10.85 -9.31
CA ALA A 283 8.04 11.14 -10.23
C ALA A 283 9.33 10.36 -9.92
N TYR A 284 9.70 10.27 -8.63
CA TYR A 284 11.08 9.92 -8.22
C TYR A 284 11.18 8.66 -7.34
N SER A 285 10.10 7.93 -7.09
CA SER A 285 10.13 6.69 -6.29
C SER A 285 10.97 5.54 -6.89
N GLY A 286 11.38 5.67 -8.16
CA GLY A 286 12.14 4.64 -8.88
C GLY A 286 11.26 3.63 -9.63
N PHE A 287 9.97 3.54 -9.35
CA PHE A 287 9.08 2.59 -10.05
C PHE A 287 8.99 2.88 -11.55
N ASN A 288 8.90 4.15 -11.97
CA ASN A 288 8.88 4.51 -13.41
C ASN A 288 10.18 4.12 -14.12
N ASN A 289 11.32 4.20 -13.42
CA ASN A 289 12.62 3.85 -13.95
C ASN A 289 12.71 2.36 -14.34
N TRP A 290 12.16 1.49 -13.52
CA TRP A 290 12.05 0.07 -13.83
C TRP A 290 10.94 -0.21 -14.85
N ALA A 291 9.80 0.45 -14.71
CA ALA A 291 8.65 0.29 -15.58
C ALA A 291 8.97 0.58 -17.05
N ALA A 292 9.77 1.62 -17.29
CA ALA A 292 10.10 2.12 -18.63
C ALA A 292 10.70 1.08 -19.58
N ARG A 293 11.44 0.12 -19.04
CA ARG A 293 12.16 -0.88 -19.85
C ARG A 293 11.65 -2.31 -19.64
N ASN A 294 10.60 -2.49 -18.82
CA ASN A 294 10.12 -3.82 -18.43
C ASN A 294 8.61 -4.00 -18.62
N ARG A 295 7.99 -3.18 -19.46
CA ARG A 295 6.55 -3.27 -19.81
C ARG A 295 5.65 -3.27 -18.59
N ILE A 296 5.87 -2.33 -17.68
CA ILE A 296 5.04 -2.17 -16.49
C ILE A 296 4.36 -0.80 -16.56
N VAL A 297 3.04 -0.77 -16.42
CA VAL A 297 2.30 0.47 -16.18
C VAL A 297 2.31 0.70 -14.67
N VAL A 298 2.69 1.90 -14.22
CA VAL A 298 2.64 2.27 -12.80
C VAL A 298 1.50 3.22 -12.57
N VAL A 299 0.64 2.91 -11.60
CA VAL A 299 -0.52 3.70 -11.24
C VAL A 299 -0.33 4.25 -9.84
N TYR A 300 -0.54 5.54 -9.68
CA TYR A 300 -0.41 6.30 -8.45
C TYR A 300 -1.78 6.88 -8.06
N PRO A 301 -2.61 6.14 -7.35
CA PRO A 301 -3.82 6.71 -6.76
C PRO A 301 -3.46 7.76 -5.72
N LYS A 302 -4.31 8.78 -5.56
CA LYS A 302 -4.11 9.90 -4.64
C LYS A 302 -5.25 9.99 -3.62
N MET A 303 -4.90 10.09 -2.35
CA MET A 303 -5.83 10.46 -1.29
C MET A 303 -6.14 11.95 -1.34
N SER A 304 -7.35 12.31 -0.93
CA SER A 304 -7.66 13.72 -0.64
C SER A 304 -7.26 14.05 0.79
N THR A 305 -7.13 15.35 1.06
CA THR A 305 -6.97 15.90 2.41
C THR A 305 -8.30 16.36 2.99
N ARG A 306 -9.42 16.05 2.30
CA ARG A 306 -10.79 16.26 2.76
C ARG A 306 -11.15 15.18 3.75
N GLY A 307 -11.15 15.46 5.00
CA GLY A 307 -11.49 14.45 5.96
C GLY A 307 -11.80 15.02 7.32
N ARG A 308 -12.36 14.19 8.18
CA ARG A 308 -12.75 14.57 9.52
C ARG A 308 -11.61 14.42 10.53
N TYR A 309 -10.81 13.37 10.34
CA TYR A 309 -9.74 12.99 11.26
C TYR A 309 -8.39 13.51 10.78
N ASP A 310 -7.42 13.63 11.70
CA ASP A 310 -6.11 14.19 11.38
C ASP A 310 -5.39 13.38 10.29
N GLN A 311 -5.46 12.05 10.36
CA GLN A 311 -4.87 11.18 9.34
C GLN A 311 -5.53 11.39 7.96
N GLN A 312 -6.85 11.57 7.93
CA GLN A 312 -7.57 11.88 6.69
C GLN A 312 -7.17 13.26 6.15
N ARG A 313 -7.01 14.27 7.04
CA ARG A 313 -6.55 15.61 6.64
C ARG A 313 -5.10 15.64 6.17
N SER A 314 -4.29 14.67 6.61
CA SER A 314 -2.95 14.44 6.08
C SER A 314 -2.92 13.57 4.82
N GLY A 315 -4.08 13.15 4.31
CA GLY A 315 -4.16 12.27 3.14
C GLY A 315 -3.60 10.88 3.38
N CYS A 316 -3.69 10.35 4.60
CA CYS A 316 -3.32 8.98 4.90
C CYS A 316 -4.35 8.00 4.35
N TRP A 317 -3.88 6.85 3.85
CA TRP A 317 -4.77 5.70 3.58
C TRP A 317 -5.32 5.14 4.88
N ASP A 318 -6.52 4.53 4.81
CA ASP A 318 -7.17 4.01 6.01
C ASP A 318 -6.57 2.68 6.48
N GLY A 319 -5.53 2.78 7.28
CA GLY A 319 -5.02 1.68 8.12
C GLY A 319 -5.54 1.74 9.56
N TYR A 320 -6.50 2.65 9.84
CA TYR A 320 -6.93 3.01 11.20
C TYR A 320 -8.39 2.68 11.50
N GLY A 321 -9.15 2.25 10.52
CA GLY A 321 -10.57 1.97 10.65
C GLY A 321 -11.47 3.22 10.64
N GLN A 322 -11.01 4.34 10.12
CA GLN A 322 -11.73 5.61 10.13
C GLN A 322 -12.88 5.68 9.11
N THR A 323 -12.87 4.81 8.11
CA THR A 323 -13.98 4.68 7.14
C THR A 323 -15.02 3.63 7.54
N GLY A 324 -14.86 3.00 8.71
CA GLY A 324 -15.82 2.03 9.26
C GLY A 324 -15.24 0.64 9.49
N GLN A 325 -16.07 -0.26 10.06
CA GLN A 325 -15.64 -1.61 10.49
C GLN A 325 -15.18 -2.52 9.33
N THR A 326 -15.51 -2.18 8.11
CA THR A 326 -15.15 -2.95 6.91
C THR A 326 -13.99 -2.34 6.14
N TYR A 327 -13.27 -1.39 6.75
CA TYR A 327 -12.24 -0.58 6.09
C TYR A 327 -11.19 -1.42 5.35
N ASP A 328 -10.82 -2.57 5.86
CA ASP A 328 -9.80 -3.49 5.36
C ASP A 328 -10.36 -4.77 4.71
N LEU A 329 -11.68 -4.81 4.52
CA LEU A 329 -12.38 -5.86 3.80
C LEU A 329 -12.69 -5.43 2.35
N LYS A 330 -13.15 -6.35 1.51
CA LYS A 330 -13.58 -6.03 0.14
C LYS A 330 -14.64 -4.94 0.08
N ALA A 331 -15.49 -4.83 1.10
CA ALA A 331 -16.53 -3.82 1.19
C ALA A 331 -16.02 -2.43 1.61
N GLY A 332 -14.76 -2.31 2.06
CA GLY A 332 -14.17 -1.02 2.45
C GLY A 332 -14.13 -0.02 1.29
N PRO A 333 -14.50 1.24 1.52
CA PRO A 333 -14.62 2.22 0.43
C PRO A 333 -13.31 2.41 -0.36
N GLN A 334 -12.19 2.54 0.33
CA GLN A 334 -10.88 2.67 -0.30
C GLN A 334 -10.45 1.37 -0.96
N MET A 335 -10.70 0.22 -0.32
CA MET A 335 -10.39 -1.10 -0.83
C MET A 335 -11.10 -1.37 -2.17
N GLN A 336 -12.41 -1.08 -2.26
CA GLN A 336 -13.17 -1.21 -3.49
C GLN A 336 -12.62 -0.31 -4.60
N THR A 337 -12.34 0.95 -4.25
CA THR A 337 -11.85 1.94 -5.22
C THR A 337 -10.51 1.50 -5.82
N LEU A 338 -9.57 1.12 -4.98
CA LEU A 338 -8.23 0.69 -5.41
C LEU A 338 -8.26 -0.60 -6.21
N ALA A 339 -9.07 -1.58 -5.79
CA ALA A 339 -9.24 -2.81 -6.56
C ALA A 339 -9.83 -2.56 -7.94
N ARG A 340 -10.80 -1.64 -8.07
CA ARG A 340 -11.38 -1.23 -9.37
C ARG A 340 -10.38 -0.48 -10.24
N ILE A 341 -9.59 0.44 -9.66
CA ILE A 341 -8.52 1.13 -10.38
C ILE A 341 -7.53 0.10 -10.92
N ALA A 342 -6.99 -0.76 -10.08
CA ALA A 342 -6.02 -1.78 -10.49
C ALA A 342 -6.59 -2.70 -11.59
N ALA A 343 -7.80 -3.19 -11.40
CA ALA A 343 -8.48 -4.05 -12.37
C ALA A 343 -8.72 -3.34 -13.70
N HIS A 344 -9.14 -2.06 -13.68
CA HIS A 344 -9.35 -1.27 -14.88
C HIS A 344 -8.07 -1.15 -15.71
N PHE A 345 -6.97 -0.73 -15.09
CA PHE A 345 -5.68 -0.64 -15.79
C PHE A 345 -5.21 -2.01 -16.28
N GLY A 346 -5.52 -3.08 -15.56
CA GLY A 346 -5.22 -4.46 -15.97
C GLY A 346 -6.19 -5.08 -16.97
N GLY A 347 -7.18 -4.35 -17.46
CA GLY A 347 -8.19 -4.90 -18.37
C GLY A 347 -9.06 -6.00 -17.76
N ARG A 348 -9.24 -5.98 -16.43
CA ARG A 348 -10.04 -6.94 -15.65
C ARG A 348 -11.30 -6.26 -15.10
N SER A 349 -12.26 -7.06 -14.68
CA SER A 349 -13.40 -6.60 -13.89
C SER A 349 -13.29 -7.15 -12.48
N VAL A 350 -13.57 -6.32 -11.48
CA VAL A 350 -13.80 -6.75 -10.10
C VAL A 350 -15.31 -6.90 -9.93
N THR A 351 -15.76 -8.09 -9.55
CA THR A 351 -17.17 -8.31 -9.20
C THR A 351 -17.53 -7.43 -8.01
N LYS A 352 -18.72 -6.82 -8.07
CA LYS A 352 -19.23 -6.07 -6.91
C LYS A 352 -19.27 -7.01 -5.70
N PRO A 353 -18.83 -6.58 -4.51
CA PRO A 353 -19.12 -7.33 -3.28
C PRO A 353 -20.62 -7.50 -3.17
N THR A 354 -21.04 -8.72 -2.97
CA THR A 354 -22.46 -9.07 -2.70
C THR A 354 -22.88 -8.58 -1.32
#